data_8aa92c0a1440fa210a4eac896e5a6c42
#
_entry.id   8aa92c0a1440fa210a4eac896e5a6c42
#
_cell.length_a   1.000
_cell.length_b   1.000
_cell.length_c   1.000
_cell.angle_alpha   90.00
_cell.angle_beta   90.00
_cell.angle_gamma   90.00
#
_symmetry.space_group_name_H-M   'P 1'
#
loop_
_entity.id
_entity.type
_entity.pdbx_description
1 polymer ?
#
loop_
_entity_poly.entity_id
_entity_poly.type
_entity_poly.pdbx_seq_one_letter_code
_entity_poly.pdbx_strand_id
1 'polypeptide(L)'
;SDGLVNLKMEEADTMIAAGMGGGLVIHILNEDPAKTRSLKELILQPQSELAKVRRYLEEHRFRIVAEDMVEEDGKYYPMMKVIPTEQKGLYAEGVPAAEEELEYGKYLLEKGHPVMGEYLKKELSVNQGVYEKLRVQESERTKERSAEILHMIKRAEDLLDRYF
;
A
#
# COMPACT_ATOMS: atom_id res chain seq x y z
N SER A 1 17.07 10.40 15.65
CA SER A 1 16.99 11.58 14.74
C SER A 1 15.58 11.69 14.22
N ASP A 2 15.06 12.88 14.12
CA ASP A 2 13.76 13.11 13.48
C ASP A 2 13.94 13.11 11.96
N GLY A 3 13.55 12.01 11.33
CA GLY A 3 13.53 11.90 9.88
C GLY A 3 14.87 12.24 9.19
N LEU A 4 14.80 13.07 8.17
CA LEU A 4 15.96 13.47 7.33
C LEU A 4 16.63 14.79 7.75
N VAL A 5 16.20 15.40 8.87
CA VAL A 5 16.66 16.75 9.29
C VAL A 5 18.18 16.88 9.32
N ASN A 6 18.86 15.90 9.91
CA ASN A 6 20.32 15.92 10.10
C ASN A 6 21.10 15.34 8.92
N LEU A 7 20.46 14.78 7.91
CA LEU A 7 21.10 14.26 6.71
C LEU A 7 21.54 15.43 5.81
N LYS A 8 22.77 15.40 5.33
CA LYS A 8 23.23 16.34 4.30
C LYS A 8 22.86 15.84 2.91
N MET A 9 22.72 16.76 1.96
CA MET A 9 22.53 16.39 0.56
C MET A 9 23.70 15.50 0.10
N GLU A 10 23.36 14.45 -0.66
CA GLU A 10 24.34 13.49 -1.21
C GLU A 10 25.12 12.67 -0.16
N GLU A 11 24.74 12.71 1.12
CA GLU A 11 25.36 11.90 2.18
C GLU A 11 24.88 10.44 2.16
N ALA A 12 23.70 10.18 1.60
CA ALA A 12 23.13 8.85 1.46
C ALA A 12 22.53 8.65 0.07
N ASP A 13 22.62 7.45 -0.46
CA ASP A 13 21.98 7.05 -1.71
C ASP A 13 20.62 6.39 -1.50
N THR A 14 20.46 5.69 -0.39
CA THR A 14 19.27 4.89 -0.08
C THR A 14 18.69 5.26 1.30
N MET A 15 17.39 5.41 1.38
CA MET A 15 16.66 5.51 2.63
C MET A 15 15.82 4.24 2.85
N ILE A 16 15.81 3.75 4.08
CA ILE A 16 14.91 2.66 4.50
C ILE A 16 14.00 3.20 5.59
N ALA A 17 12.70 3.14 5.36
CA ALA A 17 11.66 3.47 6.34
C ALA A 17 10.74 2.26 6.52
N ALA A 18 10.92 1.54 7.60
CA ALA A 18 10.22 0.29 7.89
C ALA A 18 9.64 0.28 9.31
N GLY A 19 8.59 -0.51 9.53
CA GLY A 19 8.03 -0.73 10.85
C GLY A 19 7.23 0.45 11.42
N MET A 20 6.75 1.37 10.58
CA MET A 20 6.02 2.56 11.00
C MET A 20 4.71 2.74 10.23
N GLY A 21 3.76 3.49 10.79
CA GLY A 21 2.50 3.80 10.10
C GLY A 21 2.71 4.65 8.85
N GLY A 22 1.81 4.51 7.87
CA GLY A 22 1.89 5.23 6.61
C GLY A 22 1.90 6.75 6.76
N GLY A 23 1.14 7.28 7.71
CA GLY A 23 1.17 8.71 8.02
C GLY A 23 2.54 9.23 8.43
N LEU A 24 3.30 8.45 9.21
CA LEU A 24 4.68 8.80 9.60
C LEU A 24 5.64 8.69 8.42
N VAL A 25 5.48 7.68 7.57
CA VAL A 25 6.27 7.56 6.33
C VAL A 25 6.08 8.81 5.47
N ILE A 26 4.82 9.22 5.23
CA ILE A 26 4.50 10.43 4.45
C ILE A 26 5.10 11.68 5.10
N HIS A 27 5.00 11.80 6.43
CA HIS A 27 5.59 12.93 7.15
C HIS A 27 7.08 13.04 6.91
N ILE A 28 7.84 11.93 7.03
CA ILE A 28 9.28 11.90 6.80
C ILE A 28 9.62 12.29 5.35
N LEU A 29 8.88 11.77 4.37
CA LEU A 29 9.09 12.09 2.96
C LEU A 29 8.85 13.56 2.63
N ASN A 30 7.89 14.18 3.34
CA ASN A 30 7.48 15.57 3.12
C ASN A 30 8.23 16.59 3.97
N GLU A 31 9.03 16.16 4.94
CA GLU A 31 9.78 17.05 5.83
C GLU A 31 10.86 17.84 5.08
N ASP A 32 11.57 17.19 4.17
CA ASP A 32 12.53 17.81 3.26
C ASP A 32 12.45 17.17 1.86
N PRO A 33 11.53 17.65 1.01
CA PRO A 33 11.33 17.08 -0.32
C PRO A 33 12.58 17.12 -1.20
N ALA A 34 13.44 18.13 -1.04
CA ALA A 34 14.67 18.23 -1.81
C ALA A 34 15.65 17.11 -1.47
N LYS A 35 15.85 16.83 -0.18
CA LYS A 35 16.67 15.70 0.27
C LYS A 35 16.09 14.35 -0.15
N THR A 36 14.78 14.17 0.04
CA THR A 36 14.10 12.94 -0.36
C THR A 36 14.27 12.66 -1.84
N ARG A 37 14.17 13.68 -2.69
CA ARG A 37 14.36 13.56 -4.13
C ARG A 37 15.82 13.44 -4.57
N SER A 38 16.79 13.77 -3.72
CA SER A 38 18.22 13.56 -4.02
C SER A 38 18.69 12.12 -3.81
N LEU A 39 17.86 11.30 -3.12
CA LEU A 39 18.14 9.88 -2.94
C LEU A 39 17.98 9.12 -4.27
N LYS A 40 18.82 8.10 -4.48
CA LYS A 40 18.69 7.21 -5.64
C LYS A 40 17.51 6.27 -5.51
N GLU A 41 17.25 5.79 -4.30
CA GLU A 41 16.14 4.86 -4.01
C GLU A 41 15.67 4.94 -2.56
N LEU A 42 14.43 4.52 -2.36
CA LEU A 42 13.81 4.37 -1.05
C LEU A 42 13.24 2.96 -0.91
N ILE A 43 13.40 2.36 0.25
CA ILE A 43 12.74 1.11 0.62
C ILE A 43 11.73 1.47 1.71
N LEU A 44 10.45 1.32 1.40
CA LEU A 44 9.35 1.68 2.30
C LEU A 44 8.58 0.43 2.73
N GLN A 45 8.39 0.27 4.02
CA GLN A 45 7.56 -0.78 4.61
C GLN A 45 6.58 -0.15 5.61
N PRO A 46 5.52 0.53 5.12
CA PRO A 46 4.47 1.05 5.98
C PRO A 46 3.60 -0.09 6.53
N GLN A 47 3.25 -0.01 7.81
CA GLN A 47 2.39 -1.01 8.49
C GLN A 47 0.90 -0.69 8.40
N SER A 48 0.54 0.49 7.92
CA SER A 48 -0.84 0.96 7.77
C SER A 48 -0.96 1.99 6.65
N GLU A 49 -2.17 2.30 6.23
CA GLU A 49 -2.49 3.36 5.27
C GLU A 49 -1.73 3.22 3.91
N LEU A 50 -1.56 1.99 3.44
CA LEU A 50 -0.79 1.68 2.23
C LEU A 50 -1.26 2.43 0.99
N ALA A 51 -2.58 2.48 0.76
CA ALA A 51 -3.15 3.22 -0.35
C ALA A 51 -2.82 4.72 -0.28
N LYS A 52 -2.82 5.29 0.92
CA LYS A 52 -2.47 6.70 1.14
C LYS A 52 -0.99 6.97 0.87
N VAL A 53 -0.10 6.06 1.27
CA VAL A 53 1.34 6.15 0.94
C VAL A 53 1.54 6.08 -0.57
N ARG A 54 0.94 5.11 -1.27
CA ARG A 54 1.05 4.99 -2.72
C ARG A 54 0.48 6.20 -3.45
N ARG A 55 -0.64 6.75 -3.00
CA ARG A 55 -1.21 7.98 -3.57
C ARG A 55 -0.26 9.18 -3.39
N TYR A 56 0.32 9.34 -2.21
CA TYR A 56 1.34 10.36 -1.96
C TYR A 56 2.54 10.22 -2.91
N LEU A 57 3.05 9.00 -3.08
CA LEU A 57 4.16 8.73 -4.00
C LEU A 57 3.84 9.12 -5.44
N GLU A 58 2.63 8.78 -5.92
CA GLU A 58 2.17 9.16 -7.26
C GLU A 58 2.10 10.68 -7.44
N GLU A 59 1.47 11.37 -6.49
CA GLU A 59 1.29 12.82 -6.52
C GLU A 59 2.62 13.60 -6.48
N HIS A 60 3.61 13.03 -5.78
CA HIS A 60 4.94 13.64 -5.60
C HIS A 60 6.01 13.10 -6.55
N ARG A 61 5.61 12.44 -7.63
CA ARG A 61 6.49 11.93 -8.69
C ARG A 61 7.57 10.98 -8.17
N PHE A 62 7.12 9.99 -7.42
CA PHE A 62 7.88 8.80 -7.12
C PHE A 62 7.31 7.63 -7.90
N ARG A 63 8.18 6.71 -8.29
CA ARG A 63 7.81 5.48 -8.99
C ARG A 63 8.14 4.28 -8.14
N ILE A 64 7.19 3.36 -8.01
CA ILE A 64 7.44 2.02 -7.46
C ILE A 64 8.06 1.18 -8.56
N VAL A 65 9.23 0.61 -8.30
CA VAL A 65 9.97 -0.22 -9.26
C VAL A 65 9.97 -1.70 -8.87
N ALA A 66 9.70 -2.01 -7.61
CA ALA A 66 9.51 -3.39 -7.13
C ALA A 66 8.62 -3.38 -5.89
N GLU A 67 7.90 -4.47 -5.70
CA GLU A 67 7.13 -4.74 -4.49
C GLU A 67 7.36 -6.19 -4.07
N ASP A 68 7.35 -6.40 -2.76
CA ASP A 68 7.44 -7.72 -2.15
C ASP A 68 6.56 -7.75 -0.89
N MET A 69 6.28 -8.93 -0.38
CA MET A 69 5.44 -9.11 0.79
C MET A 69 5.86 -10.35 1.55
N VAL A 70 5.97 -10.24 2.85
CA VAL A 70 6.23 -11.38 3.73
C VAL A 70 5.11 -11.52 4.76
N GLU A 71 4.91 -12.74 5.23
CA GLU A 71 4.05 -13.04 6.38
C GLU A 71 4.93 -13.55 7.52
N GLU A 72 4.70 -13.04 8.72
CA GLU A 72 5.36 -13.48 9.94
C GLU A 72 4.37 -13.42 11.10
N ASP A 73 4.19 -14.53 11.78
CA ASP A 73 3.30 -14.66 12.94
C ASP A 73 1.86 -14.15 12.67
N GLY A 74 1.32 -14.44 11.48
CA GLY A 74 -0.02 -14.05 11.05
C GLY A 74 -0.18 -12.58 10.67
N LYS A 75 0.92 -11.83 10.61
CA LYS A 75 0.96 -10.44 10.15
C LYS A 75 1.60 -10.36 8.78
N TYR A 76 1.14 -9.41 8.00
CA TYR A 76 1.57 -9.20 6.62
C TYR A 76 2.36 -7.89 6.50
N TYR A 77 3.50 -7.97 5.83
CA TYR A 77 4.46 -6.87 5.69
C TYR A 77 4.74 -6.58 4.22
N PRO A 78 3.88 -5.80 3.56
CA PRO A 78 4.16 -5.34 2.21
C PRO A 78 5.28 -4.30 2.22
N MET A 79 6.16 -4.38 1.23
CA MET A 79 7.27 -3.47 1.07
C MET A 79 7.39 -3.04 -0.39
N MET A 80 7.92 -1.84 -0.59
CA MET A 80 8.08 -1.26 -1.91
C MET A 80 9.43 -0.59 -2.07
N LYS A 81 10.05 -0.81 -3.21
CA LYS A 81 11.23 -0.08 -3.68
C LYS A 81 10.77 1.05 -4.57
N VAL A 82 11.22 2.25 -4.25
CA VAL A 82 10.74 3.48 -4.83
C VAL A 82 11.91 4.31 -5.33
N ILE A 83 11.75 4.98 -6.45
CA ILE A 83 12.72 5.94 -6.99
C ILE A 83 12.05 7.28 -7.28
N PRO A 84 12.75 8.41 -7.11
CA PRO A 84 12.31 9.69 -7.66
C PRO A 84 12.24 9.63 -9.19
N THR A 85 11.25 10.29 -9.80
CA THR A 85 11.10 10.34 -11.26
C THR A 85 10.53 11.68 -11.71
N GLU A 86 10.81 12.08 -12.93
CA GLU A 86 10.13 13.23 -13.57
C GLU A 86 8.89 12.79 -14.37
N GLN A 87 8.71 11.49 -14.59
CA GLN A 87 7.57 10.96 -15.31
C GLN A 87 6.34 10.87 -14.38
N LYS A 88 5.16 10.94 -14.98
CA LYS A 88 3.89 10.73 -14.28
C LYS A 88 3.63 9.24 -14.07
N GLY A 89 2.73 8.95 -13.13
CA GLY A 89 2.28 7.60 -12.81
C GLY A 89 3.16 6.91 -11.77
N LEU A 90 2.50 6.12 -10.93
CA LEU A 90 3.16 5.40 -9.84
C LEU A 90 4.01 4.23 -10.34
N TYR A 91 3.63 3.65 -11.47
CA TYR A 91 4.27 2.49 -12.08
C TYR A 91 4.84 2.83 -13.47
N ALA A 92 5.51 1.86 -14.10
CA ALA A 92 6.25 2.08 -15.34
C ALA A 92 5.41 2.58 -16.53
N GLU A 93 4.13 2.26 -16.55
CA GLU A 93 3.21 2.60 -17.65
C GLU A 93 2.90 4.09 -17.76
N GLY A 94 3.18 4.88 -16.72
CA GLY A 94 3.00 6.33 -16.74
C GLY A 94 1.54 6.80 -16.69
N VAL A 95 0.61 5.91 -16.34
CA VAL A 95 -0.80 6.21 -16.13
C VAL A 95 -1.13 6.26 -14.63
N PRO A 96 -2.23 6.92 -14.23
CA PRO A 96 -2.68 6.89 -12.84
C PRO A 96 -2.94 5.45 -12.37
N ALA A 97 -2.51 5.13 -11.15
CA ALA A 97 -2.76 3.83 -10.55
C ALA A 97 -4.25 3.61 -10.27
N ALA A 98 -4.74 2.40 -10.52
CA ALA A 98 -6.10 2.01 -10.16
C ALA A 98 -6.25 1.88 -8.62
N GLU A 99 -7.47 1.97 -8.10
CA GLU A 99 -7.72 1.87 -6.65
C GLU A 99 -7.20 0.55 -6.07
N GLU A 100 -7.36 -0.56 -6.77
CA GLU A 100 -6.82 -1.86 -6.36
C GLU A 100 -5.28 -1.90 -6.35
N GLU A 101 -4.63 -1.19 -7.27
CA GLU A 101 -3.17 -1.07 -7.31
C GLU A 101 -2.66 -0.21 -6.15
N LEU A 102 -3.39 0.85 -5.79
CA LEU A 102 -3.09 1.66 -4.62
C LEU A 102 -3.27 0.88 -3.32
N GLU A 103 -4.30 0.07 -3.22
CA GLU A 103 -4.63 -0.72 -2.02
C GLU A 103 -3.65 -1.88 -1.82
N TYR A 104 -3.47 -2.72 -2.84
CA TYR A 104 -2.76 -3.99 -2.73
C TYR A 104 -1.37 -4.01 -3.37
N GLY A 105 -1.08 -3.10 -4.29
CA GLY A 105 0.18 -3.05 -5.03
C GLY A 105 0.12 -3.81 -6.35
N LYS A 106 0.37 -3.09 -7.45
CA LYS A 106 0.30 -3.61 -8.81
C LYS A 106 1.18 -4.84 -9.02
N TYR A 107 2.45 -4.75 -8.62
CA TYR A 107 3.39 -5.85 -8.85
C TYR A 107 3.11 -7.07 -7.99
N LEU A 108 2.52 -6.91 -6.81
CA LEU A 108 2.07 -8.04 -5.98
C LEU A 108 0.90 -8.77 -6.64
N LEU A 109 -0.04 -8.03 -7.23
CA LEU A 109 -1.18 -8.59 -7.95
C LEU A 109 -0.74 -9.27 -9.25
N GLU A 110 -0.08 -8.54 -10.15
CA GLU A 110 0.29 -9.03 -11.49
C GLU A 110 1.23 -10.25 -11.47
N LYS A 111 2.09 -10.35 -10.46
CA LYS A 111 2.97 -11.51 -10.28
C LYS A 111 2.26 -12.71 -9.65
N GLY A 112 1.01 -12.56 -9.20
CA GLY A 112 0.34 -13.58 -8.41
C GLY A 112 1.16 -13.92 -7.15
N HIS A 113 1.61 -12.89 -6.40
CA HIS A 113 2.50 -13.08 -5.26
C HIS A 113 1.83 -13.98 -4.20
N PRO A 114 2.44 -15.13 -3.80
CA PRO A 114 1.76 -16.12 -2.95
C PRO A 114 1.23 -15.55 -1.64
N VAL A 115 2.03 -14.71 -0.96
CA VAL A 115 1.63 -14.08 0.32
C VAL A 115 0.49 -13.09 0.12
N MET A 116 0.41 -12.38 -1.02
CA MET A 116 -0.73 -11.53 -1.34
C MET A 116 -2.00 -12.37 -1.57
N GLY A 117 -1.89 -13.50 -2.24
CA GLY A 117 -3.01 -14.43 -2.40
C GLY A 117 -3.54 -14.94 -1.05
N GLU A 118 -2.68 -15.29 -0.13
CA GLU A 118 -3.05 -15.68 1.24
C GLU A 118 -3.69 -14.52 2.00
N TYR A 119 -3.16 -13.32 1.88
CA TYR A 119 -3.73 -12.11 2.46
C TYR A 119 -5.16 -11.85 1.98
N LEU A 120 -5.40 -11.90 0.66
CA LEU A 120 -6.72 -11.70 0.07
C LEU A 120 -7.73 -12.77 0.52
N LYS A 121 -7.33 -14.04 0.62
CA LYS A 121 -8.17 -15.12 1.15
C LYS A 121 -8.54 -14.89 2.61
N LYS A 122 -7.59 -14.42 3.42
CA LYS A 122 -7.83 -14.08 4.83
C LYS A 122 -8.77 -12.88 4.94
N GLU A 123 -8.54 -11.82 4.17
CA GLU A 123 -9.39 -10.63 4.12
C GLU A 123 -10.83 -11.02 3.71
N LEU A 124 -10.98 -11.83 2.68
CA LEU A 124 -12.27 -12.36 2.23
C LEU A 124 -12.99 -13.12 3.34
N SER A 125 -12.32 -14.05 3.99
CA SER A 125 -12.90 -14.85 5.08
C SER A 125 -13.35 -13.99 6.27
N VAL A 126 -12.52 -13.00 6.66
CA VAL A 126 -12.86 -12.07 7.75
C VAL A 126 -14.08 -11.23 7.38
N ASN A 127 -14.11 -10.67 6.17
CA ASN A 127 -15.21 -9.83 5.72
C ASN A 127 -16.52 -10.62 5.56
N GLN A 128 -16.47 -11.87 5.08
CA GLN A 128 -17.63 -12.75 5.04
C GLN A 128 -18.20 -13.00 6.45
N GLY A 129 -17.34 -13.28 7.43
CA GLY A 129 -17.76 -13.45 8.82
C GLY A 129 -18.37 -12.18 9.43
N VAL A 130 -17.86 -11.00 9.10
CA VAL A 130 -18.43 -9.72 9.52
C VAL A 130 -19.77 -9.47 8.85
N TYR A 131 -19.88 -9.73 7.55
CA TYR A 131 -21.12 -9.58 6.79
C TYR A 131 -22.26 -10.44 7.35
N GLU A 132 -21.98 -11.71 7.65
CA GLU A 132 -22.99 -12.63 8.24
C GLU A 132 -23.49 -12.13 9.60
N LYS A 133 -22.64 -11.52 10.43
CA LYS A 133 -23.05 -10.92 11.70
C LYS A 133 -23.90 -9.66 11.52
N LEU A 134 -23.57 -8.84 10.51
CA LEU A 134 -24.29 -7.60 10.26
C LEU A 134 -25.69 -7.82 9.67
N ARG A 135 -25.86 -8.85 8.81
CA ARG A 135 -27.17 -9.14 8.18
C ARG A 135 -28.26 -9.58 9.16
N VAL A 136 -27.93 -10.03 10.36
CA VAL A 136 -28.92 -10.38 11.40
C VAL A 136 -29.34 -9.19 12.26
N GLN A 137 -28.73 -8.00 12.05
CA GLN A 137 -29.04 -6.79 12.79
C GLN A 137 -29.77 -5.79 11.88
N GLU A 138 -31.01 -5.44 12.20
CA GLU A 138 -31.82 -4.50 11.42
C GLU A 138 -31.68 -3.07 11.94
N SER A 139 -30.74 -2.28 11.37
CA SER A 139 -30.65 -0.83 11.54
C SER A 139 -30.08 -0.18 10.27
N GLU A 140 -30.37 1.11 10.06
CA GLU A 140 -29.82 1.83 8.88
C GLU A 140 -28.29 1.83 8.90
N ARG A 141 -27.67 2.01 10.06
CA ARG A 141 -26.20 1.97 10.21
C ARG A 141 -25.61 0.61 9.84
N THR A 142 -26.30 -0.49 10.17
CA THR A 142 -25.84 -1.84 9.79
C THR A 142 -26.03 -2.11 8.31
N LYS A 143 -27.04 -1.54 7.66
CA LYS A 143 -27.25 -1.63 6.21
C LYS A 143 -26.14 -0.96 5.43
N GLU A 144 -25.75 0.27 5.79
CA GLU A 144 -24.62 0.98 5.16
C GLU A 144 -23.32 0.20 5.33
N ARG A 145 -23.03 -0.25 6.54
CA ARG A 145 -21.83 -1.05 6.82
C ARG A 145 -21.82 -2.39 6.09
N SER A 146 -22.97 -3.04 5.97
CA SER A 146 -23.11 -4.29 5.20
C SER A 146 -22.82 -4.07 3.71
N ALA A 147 -23.26 -2.95 3.14
CA ALA A 147 -22.97 -2.62 1.74
C ALA A 147 -21.47 -2.39 1.49
N GLU A 148 -20.78 -1.69 2.40
CA GLU A 148 -19.33 -1.51 2.33
C GLU A 148 -18.59 -2.85 2.39
N ILE A 149 -18.93 -3.70 3.35
CA ILE A 149 -18.32 -5.02 3.52
C ILE A 149 -18.58 -5.91 2.29
N LEU A 150 -19.79 -5.87 1.74
CA LEU A 150 -20.10 -6.62 0.52
C LEU A 150 -19.28 -6.17 -0.67
N HIS A 151 -19.01 -4.86 -0.77
CA HIS A 151 -18.11 -4.32 -1.81
C HIS A 151 -16.68 -4.84 -1.63
N MET A 152 -16.16 -4.88 -0.40
CA MET A 152 -14.84 -5.43 -0.10
C MET A 152 -14.77 -6.93 -0.43
N ILE A 153 -15.80 -7.71 -0.11
CA ILE A 153 -15.91 -9.13 -0.46
C ILE A 153 -15.81 -9.33 -1.98
N LYS A 154 -16.65 -8.64 -2.75
CA LYS A 154 -16.63 -8.74 -4.21
C LYS A 154 -15.28 -8.36 -4.81
N ARG A 155 -14.66 -7.31 -4.32
CA ARG A 155 -13.33 -6.89 -4.76
C ARG A 155 -12.28 -7.97 -4.50
N ALA A 156 -12.27 -8.56 -3.32
CA ALA A 156 -11.33 -9.63 -2.99
C ALA A 156 -11.55 -10.88 -3.86
N GLU A 157 -12.81 -11.26 -4.10
CA GLU A 157 -13.17 -12.36 -5.03
C GLU A 157 -12.68 -12.09 -6.44
N ASP A 158 -12.97 -10.89 -6.99
CA ASP A 158 -12.55 -10.49 -8.34
C ASP A 158 -11.01 -10.49 -8.49
N LEU A 159 -10.28 -10.03 -7.48
CA LEU A 159 -8.81 -10.04 -7.50
C LEU A 159 -8.25 -11.46 -7.41
N LEU A 160 -8.84 -12.32 -6.58
CA LEU A 160 -8.44 -13.73 -6.50
C LEU A 160 -8.69 -14.46 -7.82
N ASP A 161 -9.83 -14.25 -8.46
CA ASP A 161 -10.15 -14.87 -9.75
C ASP A 161 -9.26 -14.36 -10.90
N ARG A 162 -8.82 -13.08 -10.82
CA ARG A 162 -8.04 -12.45 -11.88
C ARG A 162 -6.55 -12.78 -11.81
N TYR A 163 -5.99 -12.89 -10.62
CA TYR A 163 -4.53 -12.96 -10.44
C TYR A 163 -4.02 -14.23 -9.77
N PHE A 164 -4.89 -15.02 -9.14
CA PHE A 164 -4.51 -16.20 -8.34
C PHE A 164 -5.32 -17.45 -8.70
#